data_10963903efe0acfc1b632800db505405
#
_entry.id   10963903efe0acfc1b632800db505405
#
_cell.length_a   1.000
_cell.length_b   1.000
_cell.length_c   1.000
_cell.angle_alpha   90.00
_cell.angle_beta   90.00
_cell.angle_gamma   90.00
#
_symmetry.space_group_name_H-M   'P 1'
#
loop_
_entity.id
_entity.type
_entity.pdbx_description
1 polymer ?
#
loop_
_entity_poly.entity_id
_entity_poly.type
_entity_poly.pdbx_seq_one_letter_code
_entity_poly.pdbx_strand_id
1 'polypeptide(L)'
;MANKLELTWYGKENNIEVEPRLLLEDKSLSNCTLDKNTENMLIHGDNLLALKALEKAGYTGKIKCIYIDPPYNTGAAFEHYDDNLEHSIWLDLMRKRLMILRELLCKEGTIWIQIDDEEQAYLKVLCDEVFGRQNFVNMISVNMKNIAGASGGGEDKRLKKNCEYILVYARDYASLPLFNGPYVYTEMSELIQQYINDGRSWKYTSVLLNPGEKEYIGSTVDGAGNEIKVFRRNGVQTMSINQVAKKEGLSQKDAYKKYGINVFRTTNAQTSIRTRIREYRKENDIQDQYLSIEYIPRTGKNRGNVYEQFYKDDACNLFVWLRDTSEIIDDELYKKDLQGTYWDMNAWMKNLTKEGSVEFANGKKPEQLIRQILEMTTKPKDLILDSFLGSGTTAAVATKMGRKWIGVEMGKHAYTHCKVRLDRIIYGKDAGGITKSMNWKGGGVYRFYELAPSLILEDDFGEMVINKEYNADMLAAAVALHEGFTYAPDKEKFWKQAKANESSYLFTTTRCITQQFLESIRSTMDEGEFLIIACKSFVSGVDRLYSNISVKKIPQMLLENCEFGKDDYALNIVHPPVYEDDEEEVEGDE
;
A
#
# COMPACT_ATOMS: atom_id res chain seq x y z
N MET A 1 -0.84 -25.73 -24.05
CA MET A 1 0.03 -24.88 -23.21
C MET A 1 -0.51 -23.46 -23.35
N ALA A 2 -0.87 -22.80 -22.25
CA ALA A 2 -1.24 -21.39 -22.32
C ALA A 2 0.02 -20.59 -22.68
N ASN A 3 -0.06 -19.75 -23.70
CA ASN A 3 1.04 -18.86 -24.07
C ASN A 3 1.24 -17.86 -22.93
N LYS A 4 2.38 -17.94 -22.24
CA LYS A 4 2.77 -17.04 -21.18
C LYS A 4 3.53 -15.85 -21.80
N LEU A 5 3.10 -14.64 -21.52
CA LEU A 5 3.85 -13.43 -21.83
C LEU A 5 4.78 -13.14 -20.65
N GLU A 6 6.07 -13.00 -20.91
CA GLU A 6 7.06 -12.66 -19.87
C GLU A 6 8.19 -11.83 -20.46
N LEU A 7 8.83 -11.03 -19.60
CA LEU A 7 10.08 -10.36 -19.90
C LEU A 7 11.24 -11.35 -19.72
N THR A 8 12.21 -11.31 -20.60
CA THR A 8 13.41 -12.15 -20.51
C THR A 8 14.65 -11.27 -20.56
N TRP A 9 15.59 -11.51 -19.65
CA TRP A 9 16.91 -10.87 -19.62
C TRP A 9 17.97 -11.88 -19.20
N TYR A 10 19.25 -11.55 -19.44
CA TYR A 10 20.36 -12.42 -19.07
C TYR A 10 20.39 -12.62 -17.56
N GLY A 11 20.46 -13.86 -17.11
CA GLY A 11 20.53 -14.21 -15.68
C GLY A 11 19.20 -14.24 -14.93
N LYS A 12 18.04 -13.97 -15.56
CA LYS A 12 16.70 -14.05 -14.92
C LYS A 12 16.44 -15.40 -14.24
N GLU A 13 16.94 -16.48 -14.83
CA GLU A 13 16.76 -17.84 -14.32
C GLU A 13 17.73 -18.20 -13.18
N ASN A 14 18.69 -17.32 -12.85
CA ASN A 14 19.60 -17.51 -11.75
C ASN A 14 18.87 -17.30 -10.42
N ASN A 15 18.22 -18.36 -9.95
CA ASN A 15 17.54 -18.34 -8.65
C ASN A 15 18.58 -18.55 -7.54
N ILE A 16 19.16 -17.46 -7.07
CA ILE A 16 20.03 -17.46 -5.89
C ILE A 16 19.15 -17.34 -4.65
N GLU A 17 19.22 -18.32 -3.76
CA GLU A 17 18.55 -18.23 -2.46
C GLU A 17 19.27 -17.22 -1.56
N VAL A 18 18.53 -16.21 -1.15
CA VAL A 18 19.04 -15.11 -0.33
C VAL A 18 19.19 -15.53 1.12
N GLU A 19 20.31 -15.17 1.74
CA GLU A 19 20.56 -15.41 3.16
C GLU A 19 19.55 -14.68 4.05
N PRO A 20 18.80 -15.38 4.92
CA PRO A 20 17.99 -14.72 5.94
C PRO A 20 18.87 -14.25 7.09
N ARG A 21 19.05 -12.95 7.26
CA ARG A 21 19.87 -12.37 8.34
C ARG A 21 19.03 -12.08 9.59
N LEU A 22 19.66 -12.10 10.74
CA LEU A 22 19.00 -11.68 11.99
C LEU A 22 18.70 -10.20 11.98
N LEU A 23 17.59 -9.83 12.61
CA LEU A 23 17.25 -8.46 12.97
C LEU A 23 17.69 -8.23 14.41
N LEU A 24 18.71 -7.39 14.61
CA LEU A 24 19.30 -7.08 15.91
C LEU A 24 18.69 -5.77 16.43
N GLU A 25 17.92 -5.81 17.52
CA GLU A 25 17.34 -4.60 18.12
C GLU A 25 18.42 -3.71 18.73
N ASP A 26 18.55 -2.48 18.26
CA ASP A 26 19.29 -1.44 18.97
C ASP A 26 18.34 -0.70 19.94
N LYS A 27 18.47 -1.05 21.23
CA LYS A 27 17.64 -0.47 22.29
C LYS A 27 17.93 1.02 22.51
N SER A 28 19.12 1.51 22.14
CA SER A 28 19.50 2.92 22.29
C SER A 28 18.85 3.81 21.24
N LEU A 29 18.53 3.24 20.07
CA LEU A 29 17.87 3.92 18.95
C LEU A 29 16.35 3.69 18.95
N SER A 30 15.88 2.64 19.64
CA SER A 30 14.46 2.33 19.79
C SER A 30 13.74 3.37 20.67
N ASN A 31 12.50 3.69 20.35
CA ASN A 31 11.64 4.55 21.15
C ASN A 31 10.38 3.79 21.60
N CYS A 32 10.52 3.05 22.71
CA CYS A 32 9.48 2.18 23.28
C CYS A 32 8.99 2.63 24.65
N THR A 33 9.09 3.94 24.95
CA THR A 33 8.76 4.50 26.27
C THR A 33 7.30 4.32 26.65
N LEU A 34 6.39 4.34 25.67
CA LEU A 34 4.94 4.27 25.87
C LEU A 34 4.37 2.84 25.73
N ASP A 35 5.01 1.98 24.94
CA ASP A 35 4.63 0.59 24.73
C ASP A 35 5.86 -0.28 24.46
N LYS A 36 6.13 -1.23 25.34
CA LYS A 36 7.25 -2.16 25.20
C LYS A 36 7.00 -3.31 24.21
N ASN A 37 5.74 -3.53 23.81
CA ASN A 37 5.36 -4.65 22.96
C ASN A 37 4.96 -4.22 21.54
N THR A 38 5.49 -3.07 21.07
CA THR A 38 5.21 -2.58 19.73
C THR A 38 5.69 -3.54 18.64
N GLU A 39 4.91 -3.61 17.57
CA GLU A 39 5.25 -4.30 16.33
C GLU A 39 5.78 -3.34 15.25
N ASN A 40 5.89 -2.04 15.56
CA ASN A 40 6.46 -1.06 14.64
C ASN A 40 7.98 -1.23 14.60
N MET A 41 8.52 -1.36 13.39
CA MET A 41 9.94 -1.62 13.15
C MET A 41 10.51 -0.62 12.17
N LEU A 42 11.62 0.01 12.54
CA LEU A 42 12.53 0.70 11.64
C LEU A 42 13.76 -0.17 11.48
N ILE A 43 13.99 -0.71 10.29
CA ILE A 43 15.09 -1.63 9.99
C ILE A 43 16.11 -0.91 9.12
N HIS A 44 17.37 -0.86 9.56
CA HIS A 44 18.48 -0.36 8.77
C HIS A 44 19.18 -1.53 8.08
N GLY A 45 19.35 -1.44 6.77
CA GLY A 45 20.06 -2.43 5.95
C GLY A 45 19.42 -2.64 4.57
N ASP A 46 20.04 -3.52 3.76
CA ASP A 46 19.50 -3.90 2.46
C ASP A 46 18.09 -4.50 2.58
N ASN A 47 17.19 -4.03 1.74
CA ASN A 47 15.79 -4.40 1.85
C ASN A 47 15.50 -5.84 1.38
N LEU A 48 16.28 -6.43 0.47
CA LEU A 48 16.11 -7.82 0.07
C LEU A 48 16.42 -8.76 1.24
N LEU A 49 17.51 -8.48 1.95
CA LEU A 49 17.93 -9.22 3.16
C LEU A 49 16.94 -9.04 4.30
N ALA A 50 16.45 -7.81 4.51
CA ALA A 50 15.43 -7.51 5.51
C ALA A 50 14.09 -8.19 5.21
N LEU A 51 13.65 -8.17 3.95
CA LEU A 51 12.44 -8.86 3.50
C LEU A 51 12.56 -10.37 3.69
N LYS A 52 13.71 -10.96 3.39
CA LYS A 52 13.96 -12.39 3.64
C LYS A 52 13.95 -12.73 5.12
N ALA A 53 14.52 -11.87 5.96
CA ALA A 53 14.45 -12.00 7.43
C ALA A 53 12.99 -11.96 7.92
N LEU A 54 12.16 -11.02 7.43
CA LEU A 54 10.76 -10.92 7.77
C LEU A 54 9.96 -12.15 7.31
N GLU A 55 10.20 -12.65 6.10
CA GLU A 55 9.58 -13.88 5.61
C GLU A 55 9.83 -15.05 6.57
N LYS A 56 11.09 -15.28 6.93
CA LYS A 56 11.51 -16.34 7.86
C LYS A 56 11.03 -16.09 9.30
N ALA A 57 10.93 -14.85 9.73
CA ALA A 57 10.35 -14.48 11.03
C ALA A 57 8.82 -14.64 11.10
N GLY A 58 8.18 -15.17 10.03
CA GLY A 58 6.77 -15.52 10.02
C GLY A 58 5.83 -14.35 9.71
N TYR A 59 6.28 -13.33 8.97
CA TYR A 59 5.42 -12.25 8.46
C TYR A 59 4.70 -12.60 7.16
N THR A 60 4.91 -13.77 6.59
CA THR A 60 4.17 -14.29 5.43
C THR A 60 2.66 -14.19 5.65
N GLY A 61 1.96 -13.55 4.71
CA GLY A 61 0.51 -13.38 4.75
C GLY A 61 -0.02 -12.41 5.81
N LYS A 62 0.81 -11.54 6.41
CA LYS A 62 0.41 -10.62 7.48
C LYS A 62 0.27 -9.16 7.09
N ILE A 63 0.89 -8.74 5.99
CA ILE A 63 0.91 -7.33 5.57
C ILE A 63 -0.39 -6.98 4.84
N LYS A 64 -1.08 -5.94 5.29
CA LYS A 64 -2.33 -5.47 4.67
C LYS A 64 -2.09 -4.54 3.49
N CYS A 65 -1.13 -3.64 3.60
CA CYS A 65 -0.79 -2.69 2.53
C CYS A 65 0.73 -2.54 2.44
N ILE A 66 1.25 -2.65 1.23
CA ILE A 66 2.63 -2.33 0.92
C ILE A 66 2.61 -1.06 0.06
N TYR A 67 3.40 -0.06 0.43
CA TYR A 67 3.73 1.06 -0.42
C TYR A 67 5.23 1.09 -0.60
N ILE A 68 5.71 1.21 -1.82
CA ILE A 68 7.13 1.35 -2.14
C ILE A 68 7.37 2.42 -3.20
N ASP A 69 8.50 3.10 -3.05
CA ASP A 69 9.01 4.14 -3.96
C ASP A 69 10.46 3.77 -4.32
N PRO A 70 10.65 2.76 -5.20
CA PRO A 70 11.98 2.28 -5.57
C PRO A 70 12.74 3.32 -6.39
N PRO A 71 14.08 3.19 -6.57
CA PRO A 71 14.84 4.00 -7.51
C PRO A 71 14.23 3.95 -8.92
N TYR A 72 14.09 5.12 -9.58
CA TYR A 72 13.40 5.21 -10.87
C TYR A 72 14.30 4.90 -12.08
N ASN A 73 15.59 4.69 -11.85
CA ASN A 73 16.58 4.40 -12.89
C ASN A 73 16.70 5.52 -13.97
N THR A 74 16.63 6.77 -13.52
CA THR A 74 16.58 7.96 -14.42
C THR A 74 17.97 8.46 -14.84
N GLY A 75 19.06 7.86 -14.37
CA GLY A 75 20.42 8.34 -14.56
C GLY A 75 20.73 9.64 -13.80
N ALA A 76 19.79 10.16 -13.02
CA ALA A 76 20.03 11.29 -12.13
C ALA A 76 20.81 10.82 -10.92
N ALA A 77 21.97 11.43 -10.64
CA ALA A 77 22.76 11.12 -9.44
C ALA A 77 21.96 11.52 -8.20
N PHE A 78 21.25 10.57 -7.61
CA PHE A 78 20.72 10.71 -6.26
C PHE A 78 21.85 10.39 -5.29
N GLU A 79 22.07 11.27 -4.33
CA GLU A 79 23.20 11.24 -3.39
C GLU A 79 23.29 9.91 -2.58
N HIS A 80 22.26 9.06 -2.68
CA HIS A 80 22.06 7.92 -1.80
C HIS A 80 21.63 6.61 -2.49
N TYR A 81 21.30 6.64 -3.78
CA TYR A 81 20.93 5.46 -4.56
C TYR A 81 21.60 5.51 -5.93
N ASP A 82 22.08 4.36 -6.39
CA ASP A 82 22.54 4.21 -7.77
C ASP A 82 21.31 4.15 -8.69
N ASP A 83 20.96 5.30 -9.27
CA ASP A 83 19.82 5.46 -10.16
C ASP A 83 20.22 5.35 -11.64
N ASN A 84 21.38 4.77 -11.92
CA ASN A 84 21.90 4.52 -13.26
C ASN A 84 22.33 3.05 -13.40
N LEU A 85 21.41 2.16 -13.05
CA LEU A 85 21.62 0.73 -13.23
C LEU A 85 21.30 0.35 -14.69
N GLU A 86 22.08 -0.59 -15.22
CA GLU A 86 21.71 -1.25 -16.45
C GLU A 86 20.30 -1.88 -16.26
N HIS A 87 19.46 -1.74 -17.27
CA HIS A 87 18.04 -2.04 -17.22
C HIS A 87 17.71 -3.46 -16.73
N SER A 88 18.50 -4.46 -17.16
CA SER A 88 18.33 -5.85 -16.72
C SER A 88 18.66 -6.05 -15.24
N ILE A 89 19.65 -5.32 -14.70
CA ILE A 89 20.02 -5.34 -13.29
C ILE A 89 18.90 -4.75 -12.45
N TRP A 90 18.32 -3.64 -12.88
CA TRP A 90 17.18 -3.01 -12.21
C TRP A 90 15.96 -3.94 -12.18
N LEU A 91 15.65 -4.61 -13.29
CA LEU A 91 14.56 -5.57 -13.37
C LEU A 91 14.77 -6.77 -12.43
N ASP A 92 16.01 -7.29 -12.33
CA ASP A 92 16.33 -8.40 -11.42
C ASP A 92 16.25 -7.97 -9.95
N LEU A 93 16.74 -6.77 -9.63
CA LEU A 93 16.63 -6.16 -8.32
C LEU A 93 15.16 -6.08 -7.87
N MET A 94 14.29 -5.58 -8.75
CA MET A 94 12.87 -5.45 -8.46
C MET A 94 12.17 -6.81 -8.38
N ARG A 95 12.47 -7.74 -9.29
CA ARG A 95 11.85 -9.08 -9.33
C ARG A 95 12.02 -9.82 -8.01
N LYS A 96 13.25 -9.90 -7.50
CA LYS A 96 13.55 -10.60 -6.24
C LYS A 96 12.77 -10.04 -5.06
N ARG A 97 12.69 -8.72 -4.96
CA ARG A 97 11.95 -8.01 -3.90
C ARG A 97 10.44 -8.19 -4.04
N LEU A 98 9.91 -8.02 -5.24
CA LEU A 98 8.47 -8.17 -5.52
C LEU A 98 7.96 -9.59 -5.22
N MET A 99 8.77 -10.63 -5.46
CA MET A 99 8.41 -12.00 -5.12
C MET A 99 8.20 -12.17 -3.61
N ILE A 100 9.11 -11.66 -2.78
CA ILE A 100 8.98 -11.75 -1.33
C ILE A 100 7.85 -10.84 -0.82
N LEU A 101 7.74 -9.62 -1.35
CA LEU A 101 6.67 -8.69 -1.00
C LEU A 101 5.29 -9.30 -1.27
N ARG A 102 5.13 -10.03 -2.38
CA ARG A 102 3.91 -10.76 -2.68
C ARG A 102 3.59 -11.81 -1.60
N GLU A 103 4.58 -12.57 -1.13
CA GLU A 103 4.35 -13.60 -0.10
C GLU A 103 4.04 -12.99 1.28
N LEU A 104 4.59 -11.82 1.59
CA LEU A 104 4.29 -11.10 2.82
C LEU A 104 2.86 -10.53 2.87
N LEU A 105 2.25 -10.23 1.71
CA LEU A 105 0.87 -9.73 1.64
C LEU A 105 -0.13 -10.76 2.16
N CYS A 106 -1.06 -10.31 2.99
CA CYS A 106 -2.24 -11.10 3.34
C CYS A 106 -3.16 -11.25 2.11
N LYS A 107 -4.07 -12.21 2.14
CA LYS A 107 -4.95 -12.52 1.01
C LYS A 107 -5.73 -11.31 0.49
N GLU A 108 -6.17 -10.44 1.37
CA GLU A 108 -6.90 -9.20 1.08
C GLU A 108 -5.98 -7.97 0.97
N GLY A 109 -4.67 -8.19 0.87
CA GLY A 109 -3.67 -7.12 0.85
C GLY A 109 -3.44 -6.54 -0.54
N THR A 110 -2.88 -5.34 -0.56
CA THR A 110 -2.51 -4.61 -1.79
C THR A 110 -1.08 -4.09 -1.73
N ILE A 111 -0.44 -4.02 -2.91
CA ILE A 111 0.83 -3.32 -3.10
C ILE A 111 0.63 -2.13 -4.03
N TRP A 112 1.26 -1.01 -3.67
CA TRP A 112 1.25 0.28 -4.34
C TRP A 112 2.68 0.66 -4.66
N ILE A 113 3.03 0.68 -5.94
CA ILE A 113 4.40 0.88 -6.40
C ILE A 113 4.45 2.18 -7.17
N GLN A 114 5.12 3.18 -6.62
CA GLN A 114 5.33 4.46 -7.28
C GLN A 114 6.54 4.37 -8.22
N ILE A 115 6.42 4.92 -9.40
CA ILE A 115 7.43 4.88 -10.45
C ILE A 115 7.20 6.03 -11.45
N ASP A 116 8.22 6.42 -12.16
CA ASP A 116 8.08 7.36 -13.28
C ASP A 116 7.89 6.65 -14.64
N ASP A 117 7.96 7.39 -15.72
CA ASP A 117 7.74 6.88 -17.08
C ASP A 117 8.92 6.06 -17.65
N GLU A 118 10.13 6.15 -17.07
CA GLU A 118 11.30 5.41 -17.56
C GLU A 118 11.08 3.90 -17.44
N GLU A 119 10.75 3.44 -16.23
CA GLU A 119 10.60 2.00 -15.93
C GLU A 119 9.14 1.52 -15.81
N GLN A 120 8.16 2.42 -15.91
CA GLN A 120 6.75 2.09 -15.65
C GLN A 120 6.23 0.94 -16.51
N ALA A 121 6.55 0.91 -17.81
CA ALA A 121 6.04 -0.10 -18.72
C ALA A 121 6.60 -1.49 -18.42
N TYR A 122 7.89 -1.58 -18.17
CA TYR A 122 8.58 -2.83 -17.83
C TYR A 122 8.19 -3.35 -16.45
N LEU A 123 8.12 -2.45 -15.47
CA LEU A 123 7.64 -2.78 -14.12
C LEU A 123 6.21 -3.34 -14.15
N LYS A 124 5.34 -2.78 -15.00
CA LYS A 124 3.97 -3.28 -15.17
C LYS A 124 3.97 -4.73 -15.67
N VAL A 125 4.79 -5.07 -16.66
CA VAL A 125 4.88 -6.44 -17.18
C VAL A 125 5.50 -7.37 -16.13
N LEU A 126 6.53 -6.94 -15.44
CA LEU A 126 7.14 -7.69 -14.34
C LEU A 126 6.14 -7.98 -13.21
N CYS A 127 5.35 -6.98 -12.82
CA CYS A 127 4.29 -7.17 -11.83
C CYS A 127 3.17 -8.11 -12.32
N ASP A 128 2.82 -8.10 -13.61
CA ASP A 128 1.89 -9.07 -14.20
C ASP A 128 2.43 -10.50 -14.10
N GLU A 129 3.75 -10.68 -14.21
CA GLU A 129 4.40 -11.99 -14.01
C GLU A 129 4.35 -12.43 -12.56
N VAL A 130 4.76 -11.53 -11.64
CA VAL A 130 4.90 -11.85 -10.20
C VAL A 130 3.53 -12.01 -9.54
N PHE A 131 2.63 -11.05 -9.70
CA PHE A 131 1.32 -11.03 -9.02
C PHE A 131 0.23 -11.75 -9.79
N GLY A 132 0.38 -11.88 -11.11
CA GLY A 132 -0.65 -12.33 -12.04
C GLY A 132 -1.50 -11.15 -12.56
N ARG A 133 -1.69 -11.08 -13.88
CA ARG A 133 -2.43 -10.01 -14.55
C ARG A 133 -3.87 -9.84 -14.03
N GLN A 134 -4.51 -10.91 -13.59
CA GLN A 134 -5.85 -10.89 -12.99
C GLN A 134 -5.91 -10.16 -11.65
N ASN A 135 -4.78 -9.95 -11.00
CA ASN A 135 -4.66 -9.25 -9.73
C ASN A 135 -4.30 -7.76 -9.88
N PHE A 136 -4.17 -7.29 -11.12
CA PHE A 136 -4.01 -5.86 -11.40
C PHE A 136 -5.28 -5.10 -11.01
N VAL A 137 -5.12 -4.05 -10.21
CA VAL A 137 -6.24 -3.22 -9.72
C VAL A 137 -6.35 -1.95 -10.55
N ASN A 138 -5.33 -1.09 -10.48
CA ASN A 138 -5.30 0.20 -11.19
C ASN A 138 -3.87 0.64 -11.51
N MET A 139 -3.77 1.55 -12.48
CA MET A 139 -2.64 2.45 -12.65
C MET A 139 -3.14 3.87 -12.44
N ILE A 140 -2.47 4.60 -11.56
CA ILE A 140 -2.84 5.95 -11.16
C ILE A 140 -1.78 6.91 -11.67
N SER A 141 -2.19 7.97 -12.36
CA SER A 141 -1.32 9.08 -12.75
C SER A 141 -1.35 10.13 -11.64
N VAL A 142 -0.19 10.45 -11.07
CA VAL A 142 -0.05 11.40 -9.97
C VAL A 142 0.68 12.63 -10.46
N ASN A 143 0.01 13.77 -10.47
CA ASN A 143 0.62 15.04 -10.80
C ASN A 143 1.42 15.57 -9.60
N MET A 144 2.76 15.54 -9.71
CA MET A 144 3.70 15.87 -8.63
C MET A 144 4.37 17.24 -8.83
N LYS A 145 4.32 17.83 -10.01
CA LYS A 145 5.06 19.07 -10.32
C LYS A 145 4.20 20.07 -11.07
N ASN A 146 4.24 21.34 -10.63
CA ASN A 146 3.78 22.44 -11.48
C ASN A 146 4.80 22.68 -12.59
N ILE A 147 4.33 22.71 -13.81
CA ILE A 147 5.13 23.21 -14.93
C ILE A 147 5.20 24.72 -14.77
N ALA A 148 6.28 25.23 -14.15
CA ALA A 148 6.53 26.65 -14.06
C ALA A 148 6.81 27.24 -15.44
N GLY A 149 6.10 28.34 -15.74
CA GLY A 149 6.04 29.17 -16.94
C GLY A 149 7.15 29.12 -18.00
N ALA A 150 6.90 29.79 -19.10
CA ALA A 150 7.72 29.81 -20.33
C ALA A 150 9.15 30.36 -20.17
N SER A 151 9.58 30.80 -18.99
CA SER A 151 10.86 31.50 -18.78
C SER A 151 12.06 30.61 -18.43
N GLY A 152 11.89 29.30 -18.49
CA GLY A 152 12.96 28.40 -18.07
C GLY A 152 13.35 27.42 -19.14
N GLY A 153 14.22 27.81 -20.07
CA GLY A 153 15.00 26.82 -20.69
C GLY A 153 14.87 26.61 -22.16
N GLY A 154 15.88 26.12 -22.71
CA GLY A 154 16.12 25.81 -24.07
C GLY A 154 15.04 24.94 -24.74
N GLU A 155 15.13 24.84 -26.00
CA GLU A 155 14.31 24.00 -26.85
C GLU A 155 14.52 22.54 -26.48
N ASP A 156 13.64 22.02 -25.58
CA ASP A 156 13.60 20.59 -25.25
C ASP A 156 12.68 19.91 -26.27
N LYS A 157 13.16 18.86 -26.90
CA LYS A 157 12.35 18.03 -27.80
C LYS A 157 11.22 17.29 -27.09
N ARG A 158 11.28 17.22 -25.75
CA ARG A 158 10.32 16.49 -24.89
C ARG A 158 9.39 17.44 -24.17
N LEU A 159 8.17 17.00 -23.94
CA LEU A 159 7.27 17.69 -23.02
C LEU A 159 7.80 17.56 -21.60
N LYS A 160 7.64 18.63 -20.79
CA LYS A 160 8.09 18.62 -19.40
C LYS A 160 7.32 17.58 -18.58
N LYS A 161 8.05 16.73 -17.90
CA LYS A 161 7.54 15.67 -17.03
C LYS A 161 6.95 16.26 -15.75
N ASN A 162 5.69 16.00 -15.49
CA ASN A 162 4.99 16.44 -14.29
C ASN A 162 4.23 15.33 -13.57
N CYS A 163 4.06 14.17 -14.19
CA CYS A 163 3.38 13.03 -13.62
C CYS A 163 4.35 11.91 -13.28
N GLU A 164 4.01 11.21 -12.20
CA GLU A 164 4.51 9.89 -11.83
C GLU A 164 3.34 8.90 -11.86
N TYR A 165 3.62 7.63 -11.73
CA TYR A 165 2.60 6.58 -11.79
C TYR A 165 2.62 5.74 -10.52
N ILE A 166 1.45 5.23 -10.13
CA ILE A 166 1.35 4.21 -9.08
C ILE A 166 0.69 2.98 -9.69
N LEU A 167 1.42 1.88 -9.72
CA LEU A 167 0.89 0.56 -10.07
C LEU A 167 0.29 -0.09 -8.83
N VAL A 168 -0.96 -0.56 -8.94
CA VAL A 168 -1.68 -1.18 -7.83
C VAL A 168 -2.04 -2.62 -8.16
N TYR A 169 -1.59 -3.55 -7.31
CA TYR A 169 -1.92 -4.96 -7.39
C TYR A 169 -2.52 -5.47 -6.08
N ALA A 170 -3.44 -6.38 -6.18
CA ALA A 170 -3.92 -7.17 -5.05
C ALA A 170 -3.10 -8.47 -4.91
N ARG A 171 -3.01 -9.03 -3.70
CA ARG A 171 -2.53 -10.41 -3.52
C ARG A 171 -3.47 -11.40 -4.19
N ASP A 172 -4.79 -11.21 -3.99
CA ASP A 172 -5.88 -11.94 -4.63
C ASP A 172 -7.05 -10.98 -4.87
N TYR A 173 -7.27 -10.58 -6.12
CA TYR A 173 -8.32 -9.62 -6.51
C TYR A 173 -9.72 -10.10 -6.12
N ALA A 174 -9.98 -11.41 -6.17
CA ALA A 174 -11.28 -11.97 -5.81
C ALA A 174 -11.61 -11.80 -4.32
N SER A 175 -10.58 -11.74 -3.48
CA SER A 175 -10.70 -11.54 -2.03
C SER A 175 -10.57 -10.07 -1.60
N LEU A 176 -10.24 -9.17 -2.53
CA LEU A 176 -10.05 -7.75 -2.22
C LEU A 176 -11.38 -7.12 -1.80
N PRO A 177 -11.48 -6.50 -0.60
CA PRO A 177 -12.65 -5.75 -0.23
C PRO A 177 -12.78 -4.47 -1.06
N LEU A 178 -13.98 -3.90 -1.10
CA LEU A 178 -14.18 -2.57 -1.70
C LEU A 178 -13.31 -1.56 -0.96
N PHE A 179 -12.65 -0.69 -1.71
CA PHE A 179 -11.92 0.41 -1.12
C PHE A 179 -12.86 1.31 -0.32
N ASN A 180 -12.42 1.77 0.83
CA ASN A 180 -13.16 2.79 1.59
C ASN A 180 -13.24 4.04 0.75
N GLY A 181 -14.45 4.46 0.40
CA GLY A 181 -14.78 5.49 -0.56
C GLY A 181 -13.77 6.63 -0.69
N PRO A 182 -12.89 6.57 -1.68
CA PRO A 182 -11.99 7.70 -1.96
C PRO A 182 -12.84 8.80 -2.60
N TYR A 183 -13.22 9.78 -1.79
CA TYR A 183 -13.99 10.92 -2.26
C TYR A 183 -13.12 12.17 -2.33
N VAL A 184 -13.35 12.95 -3.38
CA VAL A 184 -12.86 14.32 -3.50
C VAL A 184 -13.99 15.23 -3.07
N TYR A 185 -13.68 16.14 -2.15
CA TYR A 185 -14.61 17.15 -1.67
C TYR A 185 -14.21 18.51 -2.22
N THR A 186 -15.13 19.13 -2.95
CA THR A 186 -14.95 20.49 -3.46
C THR A 186 -16.00 21.38 -2.85
N GLU A 187 -15.63 22.51 -2.27
CA GLU A 187 -16.59 23.47 -1.71
C GLU A 187 -17.55 23.92 -2.81
N MET A 188 -18.84 23.98 -2.49
CA MET A 188 -19.90 24.13 -3.49
C MET A 188 -19.82 25.45 -4.24
N SER A 189 -19.51 26.55 -3.56
CA SER A 189 -19.46 27.86 -4.21
C SER A 189 -18.20 28.01 -5.09
N GLU A 190 -17.08 27.45 -4.67
CA GLU A 190 -15.88 27.38 -5.49
C GLU A 190 -16.11 26.58 -6.76
N LEU A 191 -16.75 25.42 -6.63
CA LEU A 191 -17.09 24.56 -7.77
C LEU A 191 -18.01 25.27 -8.76
N ILE A 192 -19.07 25.95 -8.28
CA ILE A 192 -19.99 26.69 -9.13
C ILE A 192 -19.24 27.82 -9.86
N GLN A 193 -18.37 28.55 -9.15
CA GLN A 193 -17.56 29.61 -9.77
C GLN A 193 -16.59 29.08 -10.81
N GLN A 194 -16.00 27.92 -10.56
CA GLN A 194 -15.12 27.23 -11.52
C GLN A 194 -15.89 26.84 -12.79
N TYR A 195 -17.11 26.29 -12.65
CA TYR A 195 -17.97 25.98 -13.81
C TYR A 195 -18.29 27.22 -14.64
N ILE A 196 -18.57 28.37 -13.99
CA ILE A 196 -18.83 29.64 -14.67
C ILE A 196 -17.57 30.10 -15.42
N ASN A 197 -16.41 30.09 -14.79
CA ASN A 197 -15.14 30.51 -15.38
C ASN A 197 -14.76 29.63 -16.59
N ASP A 198 -15.03 28.32 -16.52
CA ASP A 198 -14.80 27.36 -17.61
C ASP A 198 -15.86 27.43 -18.72
N GLY A 199 -16.86 28.32 -18.64
CA GLY A 199 -17.98 28.35 -19.56
C GLY A 199 -18.88 27.11 -19.51
N ARG A 200 -18.83 26.34 -18.44
CA ARG A 200 -19.60 25.10 -18.22
C ARG A 200 -20.91 25.41 -17.52
N SER A 201 -21.98 24.65 -17.84
CA SER A 201 -23.29 24.83 -17.22
C SER A 201 -23.39 24.02 -15.92
N TRP A 202 -23.60 24.72 -14.81
CA TRP A 202 -24.02 24.10 -13.55
C TRP A 202 -25.50 23.70 -13.63
N LYS A 203 -25.82 22.43 -13.38
CA LYS A 203 -27.14 21.85 -13.64
C LYS A 203 -28.03 21.71 -12.41
N TYR A 204 -27.52 21.76 -11.20
CA TYR A 204 -28.30 21.65 -9.96
C TYR A 204 -28.84 23.03 -9.57
N THR A 205 -29.89 23.45 -10.25
CA THR A 205 -30.41 24.81 -10.15
C THR A 205 -31.86 24.90 -9.65
N SER A 206 -32.53 23.77 -9.43
CA SER A 206 -33.93 23.70 -8.97
C SER A 206 -34.02 23.23 -7.52
N VAL A 207 -34.91 23.82 -6.75
CA VAL A 207 -35.19 23.46 -5.35
C VAL A 207 -36.61 22.91 -5.27
N LEU A 208 -36.80 21.78 -4.61
CA LEU A 208 -38.11 21.27 -4.22
C LEU A 208 -38.51 21.91 -2.88
N LEU A 209 -39.41 22.88 -2.91
CA LEU A 209 -39.90 23.60 -1.73
C LEU A 209 -41.00 22.84 -1.00
N ASN A 210 -41.89 22.19 -1.78
CA ASN A 210 -42.96 21.35 -1.27
C ASN A 210 -43.07 20.10 -2.14
N PRO A 211 -42.95 18.88 -1.59
CA PRO A 211 -43.07 17.63 -2.34
C PRO A 211 -44.52 17.31 -2.74
N GLY A 212 -45.51 18.10 -2.29
CA GLY A 212 -46.91 17.87 -2.54
C GLY A 212 -47.49 16.69 -1.75
N GLU A 213 -48.82 16.58 -1.81
CA GLU A 213 -49.53 15.44 -1.23
C GLU A 213 -49.26 14.17 -2.04
N LYS A 214 -49.05 13.05 -1.33
CA LYS A 214 -48.72 11.74 -1.90
C LYS A 214 -49.98 10.86 -1.96
N GLU A 215 -50.42 10.56 -3.17
CA GLU A 215 -51.57 9.71 -3.42
C GLU A 215 -51.12 8.43 -4.15
N TYR A 216 -51.41 7.26 -3.56
CA TYR A 216 -51.13 5.98 -4.20
C TYR A 216 -52.06 5.74 -5.38
N ILE A 217 -51.48 5.46 -6.56
CA ILE A 217 -52.25 5.25 -7.80
C ILE A 217 -52.04 3.85 -8.41
N GLY A 218 -51.24 2.99 -7.77
CA GLY A 218 -51.06 1.62 -8.17
C GLY A 218 -49.58 1.20 -8.14
N SER A 219 -49.26 0.03 -8.70
CA SER A 219 -47.91 -0.50 -8.74
C SER A 219 -47.57 -1.14 -10.08
N THR A 220 -46.28 -1.25 -10.36
CA THR A 220 -45.72 -2.01 -11.45
C THR A 220 -44.53 -2.85 -10.90
N VAL A 221 -43.80 -3.55 -11.76
CA VAL A 221 -42.67 -4.38 -11.33
C VAL A 221 -41.40 -4.01 -12.06
N ASP A 222 -40.25 -4.21 -11.40
CA ASP A 222 -38.96 -4.12 -12.05
C ASP A 222 -38.66 -5.35 -12.93
N GLY A 223 -37.49 -5.36 -13.63
CA GLY A 223 -37.10 -6.47 -14.48
C GLY A 223 -36.87 -7.82 -13.76
N ALA A 224 -36.89 -7.83 -12.43
CA ALA A 224 -36.76 -9.03 -11.58
C ALA A 224 -38.09 -9.39 -10.86
N GLY A 225 -39.19 -8.69 -11.13
CA GLY A 225 -40.50 -8.92 -10.53
C GLY A 225 -40.73 -8.26 -9.18
N ASN A 226 -39.80 -7.38 -8.70
CA ASN A 226 -40.03 -6.66 -7.45
C ASN A 226 -41.02 -5.48 -7.64
N GLU A 227 -41.86 -5.26 -6.66
CA GLU A 227 -42.86 -4.22 -6.69
C GLU A 227 -42.25 -2.81 -6.72
N ILE A 228 -42.84 -1.96 -7.57
CA ILE A 228 -42.58 -0.52 -7.64
C ILE A 228 -43.94 0.17 -7.39
N LYS A 229 -44.10 0.80 -6.25
CA LYS A 229 -45.30 1.57 -5.92
C LYS A 229 -45.27 2.92 -6.61
N VAL A 230 -46.35 3.33 -7.26
CA VAL A 230 -46.45 4.58 -8.00
C VAL A 230 -47.42 5.53 -7.28
N PHE A 231 -47.01 6.78 -7.14
CA PHE A 231 -47.74 7.81 -6.45
C PHE A 231 -47.89 9.07 -7.33
N ARG A 232 -49.05 9.65 -7.33
CA ARG A 232 -49.31 11.01 -7.81
C ARG A 232 -48.83 12.01 -6.77
N ARG A 233 -48.30 13.15 -7.22
CA ARG A 233 -47.88 14.24 -6.36
C ARG A 233 -48.64 15.50 -6.67
N ASN A 234 -49.59 15.87 -5.78
CA ASN A 234 -50.48 17.02 -5.93
C ASN A 234 -49.93 18.24 -5.19
N GLY A 235 -49.90 19.41 -5.86
CA GLY A 235 -49.45 20.65 -5.26
C GLY A 235 -47.92 20.77 -5.06
N VAL A 236 -47.12 20.08 -5.88
CA VAL A 236 -45.66 20.21 -5.87
C VAL A 236 -45.24 21.64 -6.17
N GLN A 237 -44.33 22.18 -5.35
CA GLN A 237 -43.77 23.50 -5.55
C GLN A 237 -42.25 23.40 -5.77
N THR A 238 -41.83 23.87 -6.92
CA THR A 238 -40.39 23.98 -7.28
C THR A 238 -40.07 25.42 -7.66
N MET A 239 -38.84 25.84 -7.36
CA MET A 239 -38.32 27.16 -7.71
C MET A 239 -36.86 27.06 -8.07
N SER A 240 -36.32 27.98 -8.90
CA SER A 240 -34.87 28.01 -9.10
C SER A 240 -34.19 28.52 -7.84
N ILE A 241 -32.95 28.02 -7.58
CA ILE A 241 -32.16 28.42 -6.40
C ILE A 241 -31.92 29.94 -6.38
N ASN A 242 -31.72 30.56 -7.54
CA ASN A 242 -31.52 32.01 -7.65
C ASN A 242 -32.79 32.79 -7.31
N GLN A 243 -33.98 32.28 -7.68
CA GLN A 243 -35.28 32.89 -7.30
C GLN A 243 -35.50 32.77 -5.79
N VAL A 244 -35.18 31.63 -5.18
CA VAL A 244 -35.25 31.43 -3.72
C VAL A 244 -34.30 32.37 -3.01
N ALA A 245 -33.05 32.46 -3.45
CA ALA A 245 -32.05 33.37 -2.92
C ALA A 245 -32.53 34.83 -2.94
N LYS A 246 -33.07 35.28 -4.10
CA LYS A 246 -33.63 36.64 -4.25
C LYS A 246 -34.82 36.87 -3.34
N LYS A 247 -35.75 35.92 -3.24
CA LYS A 247 -36.94 36.01 -2.41
C LYS A 247 -36.63 36.14 -0.91
N GLU A 248 -35.59 35.46 -0.46
CA GLU A 248 -35.20 35.42 0.95
C GLU A 248 -34.04 36.36 1.31
N GLY A 249 -33.51 37.10 0.35
CA GLY A 249 -32.38 38.02 0.57
C GLY A 249 -31.06 37.30 0.92
N LEU A 250 -30.90 36.04 0.45
CA LEU A 250 -29.70 35.22 0.70
C LEU A 250 -28.69 35.39 -0.42
N SER A 251 -27.41 35.18 -0.08
CA SER A 251 -26.38 34.93 -1.09
C SER A 251 -26.62 33.57 -1.78
N GLN A 252 -26.06 33.37 -2.97
CA GLN A 252 -26.14 32.07 -3.63
C GLN A 252 -25.55 30.95 -2.78
N LYS A 253 -24.43 31.20 -2.12
CA LYS A 253 -23.78 30.28 -1.18
C LYS A 253 -24.72 29.88 -0.04
N ASP A 254 -25.32 30.84 0.63
CA ASP A 254 -26.26 30.59 1.74
C ASP A 254 -27.52 29.85 1.28
N ALA A 255 -28.01 30.14 0.06
CA ALA A 255 -29.15 29.42 -0.50
C ALA A 255 -28.80 27.94 -0.77
N TYR A 256 -27.62 27.62 -1.31
CA TYR A 256 -27.17 26.22 -1.45
C TYR A 256 -26.96 25.56 -0.09
N LYS A 257 -26.37 26.25 0.90
CA LYS A 257 -26.24 25.75 2.26
C LYS A 257 -27.59 25.39 2.88
N LYS A 258 -28.58 26.29 2.79
CA LYS A 258 -29.89 26.11 3.38
C LYS A 258 -30.74 25.04 2.68
N TYR A 259 -30.71 25.03 1.35
CA TYR A 259 -31.60 24.19 0.52
C TYR A 259 -30.88 23.00 -0.15
N GLY A 260 -29.59 22.80 0.05
CA GLY A 260 -28.77 21.81 -0.68
C GLY A 260 -29.35 20.42 -0.73
N ILE A 261 -29.96 19.95 0.38
CA ILE A 261 -30.61 18.63 0.45
C ILE A 261 -31.84 18.50 -0.46
N ASN A 262 -32.49 19.62 -0.81
CA ASN A 262 -33.68 19.72 -1.65
C ASN A 262 -33.38 20.25 -3.06
N VAL A 263 -32.09 20.53 -3.34
CA VAL A 263 -31.67 20.94 -4.68
C VAL A 263 -31.58 19.71 -5.58
N PHE A 264 -32.08 19.85 -6.80
CA PHE A 264 -32.08 18.79 -7.80
C PHE A 264 -31.84 19.33 -9.22
N ARG A 265 -31.48 18.41 -10.09
CA ARG A 265 -31.58 18.60 -11.54
C ARG A 265 -32.46 17.52 -12.13
N THR A 266 -33.04 17.77 -13.29
CA THR A 266 -33.79 16.75 -14.04
C THR A 266 -32.88 16.11 -15.11
N THR A 267 -33.11 14.82 -15.38
CA THR A 267 -32.44 14.09 -16.44
C THR A 267 -33.35 13.09 -17.13
N ASN A 268 -33.11 12.89 -18.41
CA ASN A 268 -33.77 11.88 -19.23
C ASN A 268 -32.94 10.56 -19.32
N ALA A 269 -32.04 10.29 -18.38
CA ALA A 269 -31.22 9.10 -18.36
C ALA A 269 -32.01 7.81 -18.62
N GLN A 270 -31.53 6.96 -19.49
CA GLN A 270 -32.15 5.69 -19.84
C GLN A 270 -31.86 4.67 -18.71
N THR A 271 -32.82 4.47 -17.82
CA THR A 271 -32.78 3.45 -16.78
C THR A 271 -33.97 2.50 -16.94
N SER A 272 -33.81 1.24 -16.56
CA SER A 272 -34.89 0.24 -16.62
C SER A 272 -36.10 0.67 -15.80
N ILE A 273 -35.91 1.25 -14.63
CA ILE A 273 -36.97 1.76 -13.77
C ILE A 273 -37.74 2.90 -14.47
N ARG A 274 -37.02 3.90 -15.00
CA ARG A 274 -37.66 5.01 -15.72
C ARG A 274 -38.47 4.53 -16.94
N THR A 275 -37.95 3.55 -17.68
CA THR A 275 -38.67 2.95 -18.81
C THR A 275 -39.99 2.34 -18.33
N ARG A 276 -39.98 1.56 -17.25
CA ARG A 276 -41.19 0.99 -16.65
C ARG A 276 -42.19 2.03 -16.21
N ILE A 277 -41.77 3.14 -15.60
CA ILE A 277 -42.65 4.21 -15.17
C ILE A 277 -43.26 4.94 -16.37
N ARG A 278 -42.54 5.13 -17.46
CA ARG A 278 -43.07 5.69 -18.71
C ARG A 278 -44.14 4.77 -19.35
N GLU A 279 -43.90 3.48 -19.38
CA GLU A 279 -44.85 2.47 -19.84
C GLU A 279 -46.10 2.47 -18.97
N TYR A 280 -45.96 2.38 -17.64
CA TYR A 280 -47.04 2.43 -16.67
C TYR A 280 -47.89 3.71 -16.81
N ARG A 281 -47.26 4.88 -16.97
CA ARG A 281 -47.89 6.16 -17.20
C ARG A 281 -48.75 6.13 -18.47
N LYS A 282 -48.21 5.58 -19.56
CA LYS A 282 -48.92 5.49 -20.84
C LYS A 282 -50.09 4.50 -20.78
N GLU A 283 -49.91 3.35 -20.16
CA GLU A 283 -50.91 2.28 -20.03
C GLU A 283 -52.12 2.73 -19.19
N ASN A 284 -51.90 3.62 -18.22
CA ASN A 284 -52.95 4.09 -17.30
C ASN A 284 -53.40 5.53 -17.59
N ASP A 285 -53.03 6.12 -18.74
CA ASP A 285 -53.39 7.48 -19.18
C ASP A 285 -53.16 8.56 -18.09
N ILE A 286 -52.03 8.51 -17.40
CA ILE A 286 -51.72 9.44 -16.31
C ILE A 286 -51.18 10.75 -16.89
N GLN A 287 -51.90 11.85 -16.65
CA GLN A 287 -51.56 13.20 -17.16
C GLN A 287 -50.89 14.10 -16.13
N ASP A 288 -50.60 13.58 -14.95
CA ASP A 288 -50.03 14.37 -13.85
C ASP A 288 -48.62 14.85 -14.15
N GLN A 289 -48.33 16.12 -13.81
CA GLN A 289 -47.02 16.72 -14.03
C GLN A 289 -45.91 16.07 -13.18
N TYR A 290 -46.27 15.60 -11.96
CA TYR A 290 -45.31 15.01 -11.03
C TYR A 290 -45.79 13.65 -10.52
N LEU A 291 -44.85 12.67 -10.57
CA LEU A 291 -45.03 11.36 -9.98
C LEU A 291 -43.88 11.08 -9.03
N SER A 292 -44.10 10.23 -8.05
CA SER A 292 -43.01 9.58 -7.31
C SER A 292 -43.22 8.08 -7.24
N ILE A 293 -42.13 7.34 -7.05
CA ILE A 293 -42.17 5.89 -6.87
C ILE A 293 -41.45 5.51 -5.60
N GLU A 294 -41.88 4.41 -5.00
CA GLU A 294 -41.11 3.71 -3.95
C GLU A 294 -40.75 2.32 -4.44
N TYR A 295 -39.46 1.98 -4.29
CA TYR A 295 -38.93 0.65 -4.62
C TYR A 295 -37.70 0.36 -3.80
N ILE A 296 -37.23 -0.88 -3.80
CA ILE A 296 -35.98 -1.31 -3.13
C ILE A 296 -34.90 -1.52 -4.17
N PRO A 297 -33.89 -0.63 -4.27
CA PRO A 297 -32.77 -0.79 -5.20
C PRO A 297 -31.95 -2.06 -4.92
N ARG A 298 -31.57 -2.78 -5.97
CA ARG A 298 -30.73 -4.00 -5.88
C ARG A 298 -29.24 -3.70 -5.84
N THR A 299 -28.84 -2.51 -6.26
CA THR A 299 -27.46 -2.05 -6.36
C THR A 299 -27.35 -0.60 -5.91
N GLY A 300 -26.12 -0.14 -5.68
CA GLY A 300 -25.84 1.25 -5.32
C GLY A 300 -26.05 1.56 -3.83
N LYS A 301 -25.95 2.86 -3.49
CA LYS A 301 -25.95 3.38 -2.11
C LYS A 301 -27.20 3.00 -1.30
N ASN A 302 -28.35 2.92 -1.96
CA ASN A 302 -29.64 2.65 -1.33
C ASN A 302 -30.08 1.18 -1.43
N ARG A 303 -29.15 0.26 -1.75
CA ARG A 303 -29.43 -1.18 -1.88
C ARG A 303 -30.10 -1.71 -0.61
N GLY A 304 -31.23 -2.41 -0.81
CA GLY A 304 -31.97 -3.09 0.28
C GLY A 304 -32.88 -2.18 1.12
N ASN A 305 -32.86 -0.86 0.90
CA ASN A 305 -33.72 0.10 1.61
C ASN A 305 -34.78 0.66 0.67
N VAL A 306 -35.95 1.02 1.23
CA VAL A 306 -36.99 1.71 0.45
C VAL A 306 -36.43 3.06 0.01
N TYR A 307 -36.46 3.30 -1.30
CA TYR A 307 -35.97 4.55 -1.90
C TYR A 307 -37.12 5.21 -2.68
N GLU A 308 -37.32 6.49 -2.41
CA GLU A 308 -38.30 7.30 -3.13
C GLU A 308 -37.63 8.11 -4.23
N GLN A 309 -38.18 8.03 -5.45
CA GLN A 309 -37.68 8.69 -6.64
C GLN A 309 -38.76 9.53 -7.29
N PHE A 310 -38.43 10.78 -7.65
CA PHE A 310 -39.37 11.73 -8.26
C PHE A 310 -39.16 11.83 -9.77
N TYR A 311 -40.28 12.02 -10.47
CA TYR A 311 -40.34 12.23 -11.92
C TYR A 311 -41.19 13.45 -12.26
N LYS A 312 -40.80 14.13 -13.33
CA LYS A 312 -41.48 15.30 -13.86
C LYS A 312 -41.84 15.11 -15.32
N ASP A 313 -42.99 15.67 -15.73
CA ASP A 313 -43.51 15.75 -17.09
C ASP A 313 -43.78 14.39 -17.76
N ASP A 314 -44.37 14.38 -18.94
CA ASP A 314 -44.74 13.19 -19.70
C ASP A 314 -43.53 12.32 -20.08
N ALA A 315 -42.38 12.95 -20.23
CA ALA A 315 -41.12 12.27 -20.48
C ALA A 315 -40.58 11.51 -19.26
N CYS A 316 -41.21 11.61 -18.09
CA CYS A 316 -40.75 11.09 -16.81
C CYS A 316 -39.28 11.49 -16.56
N ASN A 317 -39.01 12.79 -16.62
CA ASN A 317 -37.68 13.31 -16.31
C ASN A 317 -37.36 13.08 -14.82
N LEU A 318 -36.29 12.32 -14.55
CA LEU A 318 -35.89 11.90 -13.23
C LEU A 318 -35.27 13.04 -12.44
N PHE A 319 -35.63 13.20 -11.17
CA PHE A 319 -34.95 14.08 -10.23
C PHE A 319 -33.64 13.41 -9.76
N VAL A 320 -32.52 14.10 -9.95
CA VAL A 320 -31.23 13.73 -9.40
C VAL A 320 -30.87 14.76 -8.33
N TRP A 321 -30.78 14.28 -7.11
CA TRP A 321 -30.60 15.14 -5.95
C TRP A 321 -29.13 15.53 -5.72
N LEU A 322 -28.89 16.79 -5.36
CA LEU A 322 -27.58 17.26 -4.96
C LEU A 322 -27.10 16.54 -3.69
N ARG A 323 -27.98 16.26 -2.73
CA ARG A 323 -27.70 15.51 -1.50
C ARG A 323 -27.08 14.12 -1.73
N ASP A 324 -27.34 13.49 -2.88
CA ASP A 324 -26.79 12.17 -3.19
C ASP A 324 -25.29 12.25 -3.53
N THR A 325 -24.82 13.43 -3.92
CA THR A 325 -23.47 13.72 -4.35
C THR A 325 -22.84 14.91 -3.61
N SER A 326 -23.34 15.21 -2.41
CA SER A 326 -22.79 16.28 -1.56
C SER A 326 -22.81 15.88 -0.09
N GLU A 327 -22.05 16.58 0.72
CA GLU A 327 -21.92 16.39 2.16
C GLU A 327 -21.71 17.74 2.84
N ILE A 328 -22.24 17.89 4.07
CA ILE A 328 -21.99 19.09 4.88
C ILE A 328 -20.80 18.77 5.81
N ILE A 329 -19.73 19.56 5.69
CA ILE A 329 -18.53 19.44 6.50
C ILE A 329 -18.26 20.82 7.12
N ASP A 330 -18.10 20.89 8.43
CA ASP A 330 -17.86 22.12 9.17
C ASP A 330 -18.86 23.25 8.81
N ASP A 331 -20.14 22.89 8.71
CA ASP A 331 -21.25 23.78 8.38
C ASP A 331 -21.22 24.36 6.95
N GLU A 332 -20.38 23.82 6.05
CA GLU A 332 -20.33 24.20 4.63
C GLU A 332 -20.70 23.02 3.74
N LEU A 333 -21.29 23.32 2.56
CA LEU A 333 -21.72 22.29 1.60
C LEU A 333 -20.60 21.97 0.62
N TYR A 334 -20.22 20.69 0.56
CA TYR A 334 -19.23 20.16 -0.38
C TYR A 334 -19.85 19.23 -1.40
N LYS A 335 -19.43 19.35 -2.64
CA LYS A 335 -19.65 18.33 -3.65
C LYS A 335 -18.73 17.15 -3.34
N LYS A 336 -19.28 15.94 -3.43
CA LYS A 336 -18.60 14.69 -3.14
C LYS A 336 -18.54 13.87 -4.43
N ASP A 337 -17.37 13.80 -5.02
CA ASP A 337 -17.12 13.03 -6.23
C ASP A 337 -16.22 11.83 -5.92
N LEU A 338 -16.38 10.72 -6.66
CA LEU A 338 -15.47 9.59 -6.55
C LEU A 338 -14.09 9.98 -7.09
N GLN A 339 -13.06 9.60 -6.36
CA GLN A 339 -11.69 9.73 -6.80
C GLN A 339 -11.45 8.86 -8.03
N GLY A 340 -10.98 9.46 -9.11
CA GLY A 340 -10.53 8.74 -10.31
C GLY A 340 -9.07 8.31 -10.22
N THR A 341 -8.52 7.86 -11.34
CA THR A 341 -7.11 7.42 -11.45
C THR A 341 -6.13 8.56 -11.78
N TYR A 342 -6.57 9.79 -11.77
CA TYR A 342 -5.73 10.99 -11.82
C TYR A 342 -5.75 11.68 -10.45
N TRP A 343 -4.58 11.82 -9.82
CA TRP A 343 -4.42 12.44 -8.51
C TRP A 343 -3.55 13.68 -8.63
N ASP A 344 -4.07 14.83 -8.25
CA ASP A 344 -3.30 16.08 -8.23
C ASP A 344 -2.72 16.33 -6.83
N MET A 345 -1.41 16.22 -6.70
CA MET A 345 -0.66 16.45 -5.46
C MET A 345 0.09 17.77 -5.44
N ASN A 346 -0.05 18.62 -6.46
CA ASN A 346 0.72 19.88 -6.58
C ASN A 346 0.59 20.80 -5.36
N ALA A 347 -0.60 20.90 -4.78
CA ALA A 347 -0.83 21.75 -3.61
C ALA A 347 0.01 21.30 -2.39
N TRP A 348 0.29 20.00 -2.28
CA TRP A 348 1.03 19.38 -1.19
C TRP A 348 2.54 19.43 -1.39
N MET A 349 3.00 19.56 -2.63
CA MET A 349 4.43 19.66 -2.95
C MET A 349 5.06 20.99 -2.47
N LYS A 350 4.28 22.06 -2.40
CA LYS A 350 4.77 23.40 -2.00
C LYS A 350 5.32 23.47 -0.57
N ASN A 351 4.89 22.60 0.33
CA ASN A 351 5.30 22.58 1.73
C ASN A 351 6.02 21.27 2.12
N LEU A 352 6.48 20.52 1.16
CA LEU A 352 7.03 19.18 1.38
C LEU A 352 8.23 19.19 2.34
N THR A 353 9.11 20.20 2.26
CA THR A 353 10.26 20.36 3.17
C THR A 353 9.86 20.55 4.63
N LYS A 354 8.66 21.08 4.91
CA LYS A 354 8.15 21.30 6.27
C LYS A 354 7.59 20.03 6.90
N GLU A 355 7.26 19.02 6.10
CA GLU A 355 6.76 17.76 6.62
C GLU A 355 7.85 17.01 7.37
N GLY A 356 7.58 16.64 8.63
CA GLY A 356 8.52 15.94 9.50
C GLY A 356 9.76 16.75 9.89
N SER A 357 9.89 18.01 9.42
CA SER A 357 11.05 18.88 9.66
C SER A 357 12.41 18.23 9.36
N VAL A 358 12.44 17.37 8.35
CA VAL A 358 13.65 16.74 7.81
C VAL A 358 13.78 17.13 6.33
N GLU A 359 14.90 17.72 5.97
CA GLU A 359 15.18 18.06 4.58
C GLU A 359 15.66 16.80 3.85
N PHE A 360 14.95 16.43 2.80
CA PHE A 360 15.33 15.36 1.92
C PHE A 360 15.31 15.92 0.50
N ALA A 361 16.46 16.07 -0.09
CA ALA A 361 16.68 16.95 -1.25
C ALA A 361 15.81 16.59 -2.45
N ASN A 362 15.64 15.32 -2.74
CA ASN A 362 14.83 14.83 -3.87
C ASN A 362 14.10 13.55 -3.46
N GLY A 363 12.98 13.25 -4.10
CA GLY A 363 12.28 11.97 -3.91
C GLY A 363 11.34 11.89 -2.70
N LYS A 364 11.25 12.92 -1.83
CA LYS A 364 10.29 12.92 -0.73
C LYS A 364 8.85 12.95 -1.25
N LYS A 365 8.00 12.06 -0.74
CA LYS A 365 6.57 12.01 -1.10
C LYS A 365 5.73 12.73 -0.04
N PRO A 366 4.65 13.43 -0.43
CA PRO A 366 3.79 14.13 0.52
C PRO A 366 2.99 13.13 1.39
N GLU A 367 2.84 13.44 2.67
CA GLU A 367 2.06 12.62 3.60
C GLU A 367 0.61 12.43 3.15
N GLN A 368 0.05 13.41 2.46
CA GLN A 368 -1.32 13.32 1.94
C GLN A 368 -1.49 12.18 0.92
N LEU A 369 -0.48 11.92 0.08
CA LEU A 369 -0.52 10.82 -0.88
C LEU A 369 -0.62 9.47 -0.16
N ILE A 370 0.24 9.26 0.81
CA ILE A 370 0.27 8.01 1.60
C ILE A 370 -1.01 7.89 2.44
N ARG A 371 -1.47 9.00 3.04
CA ARG A 371 -2.75 9.05 3.76
C ARG A 371 -3.89 8.53 2.90
N GLN A 372 -4.01 9.04 1.67
CA GLN A 372 -5.09 8.66 0.74
C GLN A 372 -5.06 7.17 0.43
N ILE A 373 -3.88 6.59 0.20
CA ILE A 373 -3.70 5.15 0.00
C ILE A 373 -4.15 4.35 1.23
N LEU A 374 -3.67 4.74 2.43
CA LEU A 374 -3.97 4.02 3.66
C LEU A 374 -5.43 4.14 4.09
N GLU A 375 -6.08 5.29 3.86
CA GLU A 375 -7.52 5.45 4.13
C GLU A 375 -8.37 4.53 3.27
N MET A 376 -8.02 4.36 2.00
CA MET A 376 -8.76 3.50 1.08
C MET A 376 -8.63 2.01 1.41
N THR A 377 -7.47 1.57 1.86
CA THR A 377 -7.09 0.15 1.84
C THR A 377 -6.96 -0.48 3.22
N THR A 378 -6.87 0.32 4.28
CA THR A 378 -6.53 -0.15 5.63
C THR A 378 -7.43 0.40 6.71
N LYS A 379 -7.41 -0.28 7.86
CA LYS A 379 -8.05 0.13 9.12
C LYS A 379 -6.99 0.36 10.20
N PRO A 380 -7.32 1.06 11.31
CA PRO A 380 -6.43 1.13 12.47
C PRO A 380 -5.96 -0.26 12.91
N LYS A 381 -4.67 -0.36 13.28
CA LYS A 381 -3.95 -1.59 13.66
C LYS A 381 -3.57 -2.54 12.50
N ASP A 382 -4.00 -2.30 11.26
CA ASP A 382 -3.46 -3.05 10.13
C ASP A 382 -1.96 -2.79 9.98
N LEU A 383 -1.25 -3.82 9.49
CA LEU A 383 0.20 -3.76 9.31
C LEU A 383 0.55 -3.28 7.91
N ILE A 384 1.37 -2.24 7.84
CA ILE A 384 1.87 -1.60 6.62
C ILE A 384 3.35 -1.94 6.45
N LEU A 385 3.80 -2.10 5.23
CA LEU A 385 5.22 -2.29 4.91
C LEU A 385 5.66 -1.29 3.85
N ASP A 386 6.82 -0.66 4.11
CA ASP A 386 7.57 0.10 3.10
C ASP A 386 9.02 -0.33 3.14
N SER A 387 9.49 -1.00 2.08
CA SER A 387 10.86 -1.49 1.99
C SER A 387 11.82 -0.55 1.26
N PHE A 388 11.35 0.65 0.88
CA PHE A 388 12.13 1.74 0.30
C PHE A 388 11.77 3.04 1.03
N LEU A 389 12.00 3.04 2.37
CA LEU A 389 11.39 4.01 3.28
C LEU A 389 11.84 5.46 3.05
N GLY A 390 13.06 5.68 2.54
CA GLY A 390 13.60 6.98 2.20
C GLY A 390 13.58 7.95 3.39
N SER A 391 12.74 8.98 3.31
CA SER A 391 12.60 10.00 4.36
C SER A 391 11.65 9.62 5.50
N GLY A 392 11.11 8.40 5.53
CA GLY A 392 10.21 7.91 6.58
C GLY A 392 8.75 8.35 6.45
N THR A 393 8.30 8.78 5.26
CA THR A 393 6.94 9.30 5.08
C THR A 393 5.86 8.26 5.41
N THR A 394 6.00 7.04 4.91
CA THR A 394 5.03 5.97 5.13
C THR A 394 4.88 5.64 6.62
N ALA A 395 6.00 5.49 7.33
CA ALA A 395 6.00 5.23 8.77
C ALA A 395 5.38 6.39 9.58
N ALA A 396 5.65 7.64 9.17
CA ALA A 396 5.09 8.85 9.74
C ALA A 396 3.56 8.86 9.63
N VAL A 397 3.04 8.63 8.44
CA VAL A 397 1.59 8.60 8.16
C VAL A 397 0.92 7.43 8.88
N ALA A 398 1.50 6.23 8.80
CA ALA A 398 0.97 5.04 9.49
C ALA A 398 0.85 5.28 11.00
N THR A 399 1.86 5.90 11.63
CA THR A 399 1.84 6.27 13.05
C THR A 399 0.70 7.25 13.35
N LYS A 400 0.60 8.37 12.62
CA LYS A 400 -0.46 9.39 12.81
C LYS A 400 -1.86 8.84 12.60
N MET A 401 -2.00 7.79 11.79
CA MET A 401 -3.28 7.15 11.50
C MET A 401 -3.56 5.91 12.39
N GLY A 402 -2.69 5.56 13.34
CA GLY A 402 -2.86 4.42 14.23
C GLY A 402 -2.74 3.06 13.55
N ARG A 403 -1.96 2.96 12.48
CA ARG A 403 -1.58 1.72 11.81
C ARG A 403 -0.26 1.21 12.38
N LYS A 404 -0.06 -0.11 12.35
CA LYS A 404 1.25 -0.73 12.59
C LYS A 404 2.08 -0.64 11.30
N TRP A 405 3.39 -0.60 11.43
CA TRP A 405 4.24 -0.48 10.27
C TRP A 405 5.62 -1.13 10.44
N ILE A 406 6.17 -1.55 9.31
CA ILE A 406 7.56 -1.97 9.15
C ILE A 406 8.15 -1.11 8.04
N GLY A 407 9.25 -0.44 8.32
CA GLY A 407 9.98 0.37 7.34
C GLY A 407 11.42 -0.11 7.23
N VAL A 408 11.93 -0.27 6.00
CA VAL A 408 13.32 -0.65 5.74
C VAL A 408 14.00 0.47 4.97
N GLU A 409 15.20 0.88 5.44
CA GLU A 409 16.03 1.89 4.80
C GLU A 409 17.49 1.47 4.82
N MET A 410 18.11 1.41 3.65
CA MET A 410 19.50 0.97 3.51
C MET A 410 20.50 2.06 3.89
N GLY A 411 20.18 3.30 3.60
CA GLY A 411 21.09 4.42 3.75
C GLY A 411 21.14 4.97 5.18
N LYS A 412 22.15 5.83 5.43
CA LYS A 412 22.29 6.56 6.71
C LYS A 412 21.05 7.39 7.07
N HIS A 413 20.12 7.57 6.14
CA HIS A 413 18.87 8.27 6.41
C HIS A 413 17.96 7.53 7.39
N ALA A 414 18.14 6.22 7.60
CA ALA A 414 17.49 5.51 8.69
C ALA A 414 17.69 6.24 10.03
N TYR A 415 18.94 6.73 10.27
CA TYR A 415 19.31 7.46 11.49
C TYR A 415 19.02 8.96 11.41
N THR A 416 19.42 9.58 10.30
CA THR A 416 19.44 11.05 10.18
C THR A 416 18.07 11.63 9.81
N HIS A 417 17.21 10.86 9.17
CA HIS A 417 15.89 11.30 8.69
C HIS A 417 14.75 10.50 9.31
N CYS A 418 14.69 9.19 9.10
CA CYS A 418 13.57 8.37 9.55
C CYS A 418 13.40 8.43 11.07
N LYS A 419 14.48 8.11 11.82
CA LYS A 419 14.48 8.16 13.28
C LYS A 419 14.13 9.56 13.79
N VAL A 420 14.78 10.60 13.27
CA VAL A 420 14.56 11.99 13.70
C VAL A 420 13.11 12.42 13.46
N ARG A 421 12.53 12.09 12.29
CA ARG A 421 11.14 12.38 11.96
C ARG A 421 10.17 11.64 12.89
N LEU A 422 10.39 10.35 13.11
CA LEU A 422 9.53 9.51 13.96
C LEU A 422 9.56 9.98 15.41
N ASP A 423 10.73 10.31 15.95
CA ASP A 423 10.84 10.86 17.31
C ASP A 423 10.09 12.19 17.44
N ARG A 424 10.17 13.09 16.45
CA ARG A 424 9.40 14.33 16.45
C ARG A 424 7.89 14.09 16.44
N ILE A 425 7.42 13.14 15.67
CA ILE A 425 6.00 12.73 15.62
C ILE A 425 5.54 12.19 16.97
N ILE A 426 6.33 11.30 17.58
CA ILE A 426 6.04 10.69 18.87
C ILE A 426 5.95 11.75 19.97
N TYR A 427 6.88 12.72 19.98
CA TYR A 427 6.87 13.82 20.96
C TYR A 427 5.91 14.96 20.61
N GLY A 428 5.08 14.85 19.59
CA GLY A 428 4.12 15.89 19.17
C GLY A 428 4.78 17.17 18.65
N LYS A 429 6.02 17.09 18.17
CA LYS A 429 6.82 18.24 17.67
C LYS A 429 6.77 18.40 16.15
N ASP A 430 6.03 17.53 15.46
CA ASP A 430 5.80 17.65 14.02
C ASP A 430 4.54 18.48 13.75
N ALA A 431 4.69 19.60 13.03
CA ALA A 431 3.60 20.49 12.64
C ALA A 431 3.20 20.36 11.16
N GLY A 432 3.92 19.53 10.39
CA GLY A 432 3.77 19.39 8.94
C GLY A 432 2.79 18.32 8.50
N GLY A 433 2.61 18.20 7.20
CA GLY A 433 1.84 17.14 6.55
C GLY A 433 0.40 17.04 7.05
N ILE A 434 -0.01 15.81 7.41
CA ILE A 434 -1.36 15.51 7.88
C ILE A 434 -1.58 15.76 9.38
N THR A 435 -0.59 16.27 10.11
CA THR A 435 -0.65 16.49 11.57
C THR A 435 -1.89 17.26 11.99
N LYS A 436 -2.16 18.39 11.32
CA LYS A 436 -3.31 19.25 11.63
C LYS A 436 -4.63 18.56 11.30
N SER A 437 -4.75 17.96 10.12
CA SER A 437 -5.98 17.31 9.66
C SER A 437 -6.33 16.05 10.47
N MET A 438 -5.32 15.37 11.04
CA MET A 438 -5.51 14.23 11.94
C MET A 438 -5.63 14.64 13.41
N ASN A 439 -5.55 15.95 13.73
CA ASN A 439 -5.49 16.46 15.10
C ASN A 439 -4.44 15.72 15.96
N TRP A 440 -3.30 15.38 15.36
CA TRP A 440 -2.25 14.61 16.02
C TRP A 440 -1.56 15.42 17.11
N LYS A 441 -1.42 14.84 18.30
CA LYS A 441 -0.83 15.48 19.49
C LYS A 441 0.44 14.80 19.98
N GLY A 442 0.88 13.78 19.28
CA GLY A 442 1.99 12.92 19.69
C GLY A 442 1.54 11.52 20.07
N GLY A 443 2.49 10.64 20.29
CA GLY A 443 2.29 9.23 20.60
C GLY A 443 2.87 8.32 19.54
N GLY A 444 2.70 7.02 19.75
CA GLY A 444 3.34 5.99 18.95
C GLY A 444 4.68 5.57 19.57
N VAL A 445 5.20 4.49 19.07
CA VAL A 445 6.45 3.84 19.51
C VAL A 445 7.00 3.01 18.36
N TYR A 446 8.30 2.73 18.35
CA TYR A 446 8.94 1.82 17.40
C TYR A 446 10.21 1.20 17.98
N ARG A 447 10.62 0.06 17.42
CA ARG A 447 11.92 -0.54 17.65
C ARG A 447 12.81 -0.30 16.43
N PHE A 448 14.07 0.01 16.72
CA PHE A 448 15.10 0.14 15.70
C PHE A 448 15.90 -1.16 15.59
N TYR A 449 16.08 -1.63 14.37
CA TYR A 449 16.82 -2.87 14.09
C TYR A 449 17.93 -2.63 13.10
N GLU A 450 19.05 -3.33 13.33
CA GLU A 450 20.14 -3.51 12.39
C GLU A 450 20.09 -4.91 11.79
N LEU A 451 20.39 -5.03 10.51
CA LEU A 451 20.66 -6.33 9.93
C LEU A 451 21.99 -6.85 10.46
N ALA A 452 22.02 -8.08 10.94
CA ALA A 452 23.27 -8.76 11.30
C ALA A 452 24.18 -8.91 10.06
N PRO A 453 25.50 -8.95 10.23
CA PRO A 453 26.39 -9.31 9.15
C PRO A 453 26.12 -10.73 8.65
N SER A 454 26.71 -11.14 7.52
CA SER A 454 26.59 -12.53 7.05
C SER A 454 27.06 -13.52 8.11
N LEU A 455 26.29 -14.61 8.27
CA LEU A 455 26.60 -15.66 9.24
C LEU A 455 27.85 -16.47 8.85
N ILE A 456 28.05 -16.65 7.55
CA ILE A 456 29.17 -17.41 7.00
C ILE A 456 29.96 -16.49 6.07
N LEU A 457 31.26 -16.50 6.23
CA LEU A 457 32.20 -15.73 5.43
C LEU A 457 33.25 -16.68 4.85
N GLU A 458 33.84 -16.30 3.73
CA GLU A 458 35.01 -16.93 3.17
C GLU A 458 36.27 -16.41 3.91
N ASP A 459 37.14 -17.30 4.37
CA ASP A 459 38.39 -16.92 5.01
C ASP A 459 39.50 -16.72 3.99
N ASP A 460 40.70 -16.34 4.46
CA ASP A 460 41.88 -16.06 3.62
C ASP A 460 42.36 -17.29 2.81
N PHE A 461 41.84 -18.47 3.10
CA PHE A 461 42.16 -19.73 2.42
C PHE A 461 41.05 -20.19 1.46
N GLY A 462 39.97 -19.42 1.32
CA GLY A 462 38.82 -19.79 0.51
C GLY A 462 37.85 -20.77 1.20
N GLU A 463 37.99 -20.96 2.52
CA GLU A 463 37.11 -21.86 3.27
C GLU A 463 35.97 -21.09 3.90
N MET A 464 34.77 -21.66 3.80
CA MET A 464 33.53 -21.07 4.38
C MET A 464 33.51 -21.30 5.90
N VAL A 465 33.62 -20.22 6.66
CA VAL A 465 33.68 -20.22 8.13
C VAL A 465 32.59 -19.40 8.77
N ILE A 466 32.19 -19.76 9.99
CA ILE A 466 31.23 -18.98 10.77
C ILE A 466 31.87 -17.63 11.13
N ASN A 467 31.13 -16.54 10.88
CA ASN A 467 31.58 -15.20 11.22
C ASN A 467 31.82 -15.04 12.72
N LYS A 468 33.00 -14.55 13.07
CA LYS A 468 33.46 -14.38 14.46
C LYS A 468 32.65 -13.34 15.26
N GLU A 469 31.92 -12.48 14.60
CA GLU A 469 31.04 -11.52 15.25
C GLU A 469 29.81 -12.17 15.89
N TYR A 470 29.48 -13.40 15.52
CA TYR A 470 28.37 -14.14 16.10
C TYR A 470 28.77 -14.77 17.44
N ASN A 471 28.18 -14.28 18.52
CA ASN A 471 28.27 -14.97 19.80
C ASN A 471 27.35 -16.23 19.81
N ALA A 472 27.39 -17.01 20.89
CA ALA A 472 26.67 -18.28 20.95
C ALA A 472 25.14 -18.14 20.77
N ASP A 473 24.54 -17.10 21.35
CA ASP A 473 23.10 -16.84 21.25
C ASP A 473 22.71 -16.36 19.87
N MET A 474 23.49 -15.47 19.27
CA MET A 474 23.30 -15.02 17.90
C MET A 474 23.43 -16.18 16.91
N LEU A 475 24.45 -17.04 17.10
CA LEU A 475 24.64 -18.22 16.25
C LEU A 475 23.43 -19.15 16.34
N ALA A 476 22.96 -19.44 17.55
CA ALA A 476 21.78 -20.29 17.77
C ALA A 476 20.51 -19.68 17.16
N ALA A 477 20.31 -18.36 17.29
CA ALA A 477 19.19 -17.65 16.71
C ALA A 477 19.25 -17.64 15.16
N ALA A 478 20.44 -17.45 14.59
CA ALA A 478 20.63 -17.45 13.14
C ALA A 478 20.38 -18.83 12.52
N VAL A 479 20.95 -19.88 13.12
CA VAL A 479 20.70 -21.26 12.66
C VAL A 479 19.23 -21.62 12.80
N ALA A 480 18.57 -21.17 13.88
CA ALA A 480 17.13 -21.36 14.07
C ALA A 480 16.33 -20.66 12.94
N LEU A 481 16.66 -19.42 12.59
CA LEU A 481 16.01 -18.66 11.52
C LEU A 481 16.16 -19.38 10.17
N HIS A 482 17.36 -19.89 9.84
CA HIS A 482 17.62 -20.64 8.62
C HIS A 482 16.82 -21.93 8.52
N GLU A 483 16.71 -22.67 9.62
CA GLU A 483 16.00 -23.94 9.68
C GLU A 483 14.49 -23.79 9.91
N GLY A 484 13.97 -22.55 10.00
CA GLY A 484 12.54 -22.29 10.20
C GLY A 484 12.05 -22.55 11.64
N PHE A 485 12.98 -22.50 12.62
CA PHE A 485 12.67 -22.61 14.05
C PHE A 485 12.57 -21.23 14.69
N THR A 486 11.75 -21.10 15.72
CA THR A 486 11.68 -19.90 16.56
C THR A 486 12.69 -20.02 17.70
N TYR A 487 13.66 -19.10 17.76
CA TYR A 487 14.62 -19.02 18.87
C TYR A 487 13.89 -18.62 20.16
N ALA A 488 13.86 -19.52 21.12
CA ALA A 488 13.22 -19.37 22.41
C ALA A 488 13.88 -20.33 23.43
N PRO A 489 15.05 -19.98 23.97
CA PRO A 489 15.81 -20.87 24.82
C PRO A 489 15.08 -21.20 26.10
N ASP A 490 15.01 -22.49 26.41
CA ASP A 490 14.47 -23.01 27.66
C ASP A 490 15.43 -22.74 28.83
N LYS A 491 14.89 -22.46 30.01
CA LYS A 491 15.71 -22.12 31.18
C LYS A 491 16.29 -23.34 31.88
N GLU A 492 15.68 -24.51 31.75
CA GLU A 492 16.03 -25.74 32.44
C GLU A 492 16.76 -26.73 31.52
N LYS A 493 16.27 -26.87 30.27
CA LYS A 493 16.82 -27.80 29.29
C LYS A 493 17.68 -27.02 28.27
N PHE A 494 18.98 -26.87 28.51
CA PHE A 494 19.94 -26.06 27.72
C PHE A 494 19.94 -26.38 26.22
N TRP A 495 19.56 -27.60 25.84
CA TRP A 495 19.51 -28.04 24.44
C TRP A 495 18.22 -27.60 23.71
N LYS A 496 17.20 -27.13 24.41
CA LYS A 496 15.99 -26.53 23.83
C LYS A 496 16.22 -25.04 23.54
N GLN A 497 17.07 -24.71 22.56
CA GLN A 497 17.38 -23.33 22.22
C GLN A 497 16.35 -22.72 21.26
N ALA A 498 15.78 -23.55 20.37
CA ALA A 498 14.74 -23.12 19.46
C ALA A 498 13.71 -24.24 19.25
N LYS A 499 12.49 -23.86 18.82
CA LYS A 499 11.38 -24.79 18.57
C LYS A 499 10.68 -24.50 17.25
N ALA A 500 10.27 -25.54 16.51
CA ALA A 500 9.40 -25.42 15.35
C ALA A 500 7.92 -25.68 15.72
N ASN A 501 7.67 -26.64 16.58
CA ASN A 501 6.36 -27.04 17.10
C ASN A 501 6.49 -27.54 18.55
N GLU A 502 5.43 -28.15 19.09
CA GLU A 502 5.40 -28.59 20.49
C GLU A 502 6.44 -29.66 20.85
N SER A 503 6.93 -30.42 19.88
CA SER A 503 7.83 -31.57 20.10
C SER A 503 9.15 -31.51 19.34
N SER A 504 9.39 -30.48 18.50
CA SER A 504 10.58 -30.38 17.64
C SER A 504 11.47 -29.23 18.05
N TYR A 505 12.70 -29.52 18.40
CA TYR A 505 13.68 -28.58 18.96
C TYR A 505 14.96 -28.52 18.14
N LEU A 506 15.69 -27.42 18.28
CA LEU A 506 17.01 -27.19 17.69
C LEU A 506 17.99 -26.79 18.79
N PHE A 507 19.16 -27.41 18.74
CA PHE A 507 20.33 -27.09 19.58
C PHE A 507 21.52 -26.78 18.71
N THR A 508 22.11 -25.61 18.89
CA THR A 508 23.29 -25.15 18.14
C THR A 508 24.49 -25.03 19.05
N THR A 509 25.64 -25.58 18.64
CA THR A 509 26.85 -25.54 19.42
C THR A 509 28.10 -25.59 18.55
N THR A 510 29.19 -24.95 18.99
CA THR A 510 30.52 -25.06 18.36
C THR A 510 31.33 -26.21 18.93
N ARG A 511 30.84 -26.93 19.96
CA ARG A 511 31.52 -28.08 20.56
C ARG A 511 31.41 -29.30 19.66
N CYS A 512 32.41 -30.21 19.80
CA CYS A 512 32.35 -31.53 19.20
C CYS A 512 31.34 -32.41 19.95
N ILE A 513 30.40 -33.01 19.22
CA ILE A 513 29.40 -33.93 19.81
C ILE A 513 30.01 -35.32 19.94
N THR A 514 30.07 -35.81 21.17
CA THR A 514 30.47 -37.17 21.52
C THR A 514 29.25 -38.04 21.88
N GLN A 515 29.40 -39.35 21.89
CA GLN A 515 28.36 -40.27 22.30
C GLN A 515 27.90 -39.96 23.72
N GLN A 516 28.82 -39.75 24.68
CA GLN A 516 28.47 -39.42 26.06
C GLN A 516 27.68 -38.14 26.21
N PHE A 517 28.02 -37.10 25.40
CA PHE A 517 27.27 -35.86 25.40
C PHE A 517 25.84 -36.07 24.84
N LEU A 518 25.74 -36.87 23.77
CA LEU A 518 24.44 -37.17 23.18
C LEU A 518 23.54 -37.98 24.11
N GLU A 519 24.09 -38.95 24.86
CA GLU A 519 23.42 -39.72 25.89
C GLU A 519 22.92 -38.83 27.02
N SER A 520 23.69 -37.83 27.44
CA SER A 520 23.28 -36.85 28.45
C SER A 520 22.07 -36.03 28.02
N ILE A 521 22.00 -35.62 26.76
CA ILE A 521 20.83 -34.93 26.19
C ILE A 521 19.65 -35.90 26.15
N ARG A 522 19.85 -37.10 25.58
CA ARG A 522 18.78 -38.09 25.40
C ARG A 522 18.10 -38.49 26.74
N SER A 523 18.87 -38.57 27.83
CA SER A 523 18.34 -38.89 29.16
C SER A 523 17.41 -37.83 29.73
N THR A 524 17.43 -36.60 29.18
CA THR A 524 16.58 -35.48 29.60
C THR A 524 15.45 -35.18 28.62
N MET A 525 15.39 -35.90 27.50
CA MET A 525 14.30 -35.77 26.52
C MET A 525 13.07 -36.54 26.95
N ASP A 526 11.92 -35.95 26.72
CA ASP A 526 10.64 -36.60 26.95
C ASP A 526 10.27 -37.52 25.74
N GLU A 527 9.31 -38.43 25.97
CA GLU A 527 8.85 -39.32 24.90
C GLU A 527 8.15 -38.50 23.77
N GLY A 528 8.52 -38.78 22.53
CA GLY A 528 7.97 -38.08 21.35
C GLY A 528 8.68 -36.78 20.97
N GLU A 529 9.71 -36.34 21.72
CA GLU A 529 10.50 -35.19 21.34
C GLU A 529 11.52 -35.52 20.25
N PHE A 530 11.69 -34.60 19.31
CA PHE A 530 12.69 -34.63 18.24
C PHE A 530 13.67 -33.49 18.39
N LEU A 531 14.94 -33.75 18.10
CA LEU A 531 16.01 -32.78 18.24
C LEU A 531 16.91 -32.75 16.99
N ILE A 532 17.13 -31.56 16.45
CA ILE A 532 18.23 -31.31 15.51
C ILE A 532 19.38 -30.68 16.30
N ILE A 533 20.59 -31.26 16.16
CA ILE A 533 21.82 -30.70 16.72
C ILE A 533 22.66 -30.17 15.56
N ALA A 534 22.80 -28.84 15.50
CA ALA A 534 23.71 -28.15 14.59
C ALA A 534 25.05 -27.93 15.31
N CYS A 535 26.11 -28.57 14.87
CA CYS A 535 27.41 -28.53 15.56
C CYS A 535 28.57 -28.35 14.57
N LYS A 536 29.71 -27.84 15.09
CA LYS A 536 30.94 -27.71 14.27
C LYS A 536 31.53 -29.06 13.89
N SER A 537 31.46 -30.05 14.78
CA SER A 537 32.00 -31.40 14.55
C SER A 537 31.32 -32.43 15.46
N PHE A 538 31.39 -33.69 15.05
CA PHE A 538 30.95 -34.83 15.87
C PHE A 538 31.80 -36.06 15.58
N VAL A 539 31.84 -36.98 16.53
CA VAL A 539 32.56 -38.27 16.41
C VAL A 539 31.80 -39.18 15.45
N SER A 540 32.52 -39.93 14.62
CA SER A 540 31.92 -40.85 13.64
C SER A 540 30.91 -41.80 14.27
N GLY A 541 29.74 -41.94 13.64
CA GLY A 541 28.67 -42.83 14.10
C GLY A 541 27.66 -42.21 15.11
N VAL A 542 27.97 -41.04 15.68
CA VAL A 542 27.08 -40.34 16.62
C VAL A 542 25.78 -39.89 15.95
N ASP A 543 25.84 -39.55 14.68
CA ASP A 543 24.73 -39.11 13.83
C ASP A 543 23.66 -40.21 13.59
N ARG A 544 23.96 -41.47 13.94
CA ARG A 544 23.08 -42.63 13.72
C ARG A 544 22.63 -43.34 15.00
N LEU A 545 22.96 -42.82 16.16
CA LEU A 545 22.69 -43.48 17.45
C LEU A 545 21.19 -43.47 17.82
N TYR A 546 20.49 -42.41 17.51
CA TYR A 546 19.08 -42.23 17.89
C TYR A 546 18.25 -41.75 16.71
N SER A 547 17.10 -42.38 16.49
CA SER A 547 16.21 -42.06 15.37
C SER A 547 15.47 -40.71 15.50
N ASN A 548 15.37 -40.21 16.74
CA ASN A 548 14.72 -38.93 17.06
C ASN A 548 15.73 -37.78 17.29
N ILE A 549 17.01 -38.01 17.08
CA ILE A 549 18.07 -36.97 17.15
C ILE A 549 18.84 -36.97 15.83
N SER A 550 18.84 -35.83 15.13
CA SER A 550 19.61 -35.62 13.91
C SER A 550 20.81 -34.72 14.22
N VAL A 551 22.02 -35.16 13.92
CA VAL A 551 23.25 -34.36 14.13
C VAL A 551 23.78 -33.92 12.78
N LYS A 552 23.91 -32.61 12.60
CA LYS A 552 24.36 -32.00 11.35
C LYS A 552 25.54 -31.05 11.61
N LYS A 553 26.45 -30.95 10.63
CA LYS A 553 27.58 -30.03 10.71
C LYS A 553 27.24 -28.65 10.17
N ILE A 554 27.66 -27.61 10.86
CA ILE A 554 27.72 -26.24 10.38
C ILE A 554 29.16 -25.87 10.00
N PRO A 555 29.41 -25.15 8.89
CA PRO A 555 28.45 -24.44 8.04
C PRO A 555 27.73 -25.29 6.96
N GLN A 556 28.14 -26.53 6.71
CA GLN A 556 27.68 -27.34 5.58
C GLN A 556 26.14 -27.41 5.44
N MET A 557 25.43 -27.66 6.53
CA MET A 557 23.97 -27.72 6.49
C MET A 557 23.31 -26.41 6.03
N LEU A 558 23.97 -25.28 6.23
CA LEU A 558 23.47 -23.95 5.86
C LEU A 558 23.81 -23.63 4.41
N LEU A 559 25.03 -24.01 3.95
CA LEU A 559 25.50 -23.78 2.58
C LEU A 559 24.65 -24.54 1.52
N GLU A 560 23.97 -25.61 1.93
CA GLU A 560 23.04 -26.32 1.05
C GLU A 560 21.75 -25.53 0.75
N ASN A 561 21.42 -24.53 1.58
CA ASN A 561 20.15 -23.84 1.54
C ASN A 561 20.20 -22.44 0.88
N CYS A 562 21.34 -21.74 0.99
CA CYS A 562 21.49 -20.39 0.43
C CYS A 562 22.96 -20.01 0.21
N GLU A 563 23.19 -18.92 -0.52
CA GLU A 563 24.52 -18.31 -0.64
C GLU A 563 24.77 -17.32 0.50
N PHE A 564 25.99 -17.29 0.99
CA PHE A 564 26.43 -16.44 2.10
C PHE A 564 27.52 -15.45 1.67
N GLY A 565 27.80 -14.50 2.54
CA GLY A 565 28.92 -13.55 2.36
C GLY A 565 28.63 -12.47 1.32
N LYS A 566 27.39 -12.32 0.86
CA LYS A 566 27.00 -11.31 -0.11
C LYS A 566 26.15 -10.24 0.56
N ASP A 567 26.49 -8.99 0.33
CA ASP A 567 25.66 -7.84 0.74
C ASP A 567 24.76 -7.37 -0.40
N ASP A 568 25.10 -7.73 -1.64
CA ASP A 568 24.30 -7.47 -2.82
C ASP A 568 24.07 -8.78 -3.59
N TYR A 569 22.79 -9.11 -3.82
CA TYR A 569 22.32 -10.25 -4.61
C TYR A 569 21.82 -9.82 -5.99
N ALA A 570 22.09 -8.59 -6.43
CA ALA A 570 21.86 -8.17 -7.79
C ALA A 570 22.75 -8.99 -8.75
N LEU A 571 22.35 -9.08 -10.02
CA LEU A 571 23.14 -9.78 -11.02
C LEU A 571 24.55 -9.18 -11.08
N ASN A 572 25.56 -9.96 -10.68
CA ASN A 572 26.97 -9.64 -10.90
C ASN A 572 27.31 -9.90 -12.39
N ILE A 573 26.91 -8.98 -13.26
CA ILE A 573 27.38 -8.97 -14.64
C ILE A 573 28.70 -8.19 -14.65
N VAL A 574 29.81 -8.92 -14.61
CA VAL A 574 31.16 -8.31 -14.63
C VAL A 574 31.42 -7.59 -15.98
N HIS A 575 30.75 -8.01 -17.02
CA HIS A 575 30.73 -7.37 -18.34
C HIS A 575 29.33 -7.54 -18.94
N PRO A 576 28.44 -6.56 -18.81
CA PRO A 576 27.15 -6.61 -19.50
C PRO A 576 27.42 -6.68 -21.01
N PRO A 577 26.68 -7.49 -21.78
CA PRO A 577 26.80 -7.45 -23.22
C PRO A 577 26.44 -6.05 -23.72
N VAL A 578 27.36 -5.40 -24.40
CA VAL A 578 27.12 -4.12 -25.06
C VAL A 578 26.30 -4.46 -26.32
N TYR A 579 25.06 -3.97 -26.39
CA TYR A 579 24.26 -4.04 -27.60
C TYR A 579 24.71 -2.90 -28.51
N GLU A 580 25.00 -3.20 -29.79
CA GLU A 580 25.50 -2.23 -30.79
C GLU A 580 24.57 -1.04 -31.05
N ASP A 581 23.37 -1.01 -30.48
CA ASP A 581 22.39 0.06 -30.66
C ASP A 581 22.57 1.26 -29.68
N ASP A 582 23.50 1.19 -28.72
CA ASP A 582 23.74 2.25 -27.73
C ASP A 582 24.85 3.24 -28.11
N GLU A 583 25.43 3.14 -29.30
CA GLU A 583 26.32 4.17 -29.85
C GLU A 583 25.52 5.31 -30.50
N GLU A 584 24.78 6.11 -29.71
CA GLU A 584 24.49 7.48 -30.14
C GLU A 584 25.78 8.28 -30.06
N GLU A 585 26.34 8.56 -31.26
CA GLU A 585 27.46 9.48 -31.46
C GLU A 585 27.18 10.78 -30.68
N VAL A 586 27.94 11.03 -29.64
CA VAL A 586 28.11 12.36 -29.08
C VAL A 586 28.95 13.13 -30.09
N GLU A 587 28.32 13.72 -31.10
CA GLU A 587 28.94 14.78 -31.90
C GLU A 587 29.29 15.94 -30.97
N GLY A 588 30.57 16.07 -30.71
CA GLY A 588 31.13 17.22 -30.02
C GLY A 588 30.96 18.45 -30.88
N ASP A 589 30.22 19.42 -30.40
CA ASP A 589 30.25 20.79 -30.87
C ASP A 589 31.54 21.47 -30.36
N GLU A 590 32.40 21.88 -31.32
CA GLU A 590 33.47 22.87 -31.14
C GLU A 590 32.92 24.29 -30.92
#